data_9c1659caf3dd054a6b9f9cea1162d6a6
#
_entry.id   9c1659caf3dd054a6b9f9cea1162d6a6
#
_cell.length_a   1.000
_cell.length_b   1.000
_cell.length_c   1.000
_cell.angle_alpha   90.00
_cell.angle_beta   90.00
_cell.angle_gamma   90.00
#
_symmetry.space_group_name_H-M   'P 1'
#
loop_
_entity.id
_entity.type
_entity.pdbx_description
1 polymer ?
#
loop_
_entity_poly.entity_id
_entity_poly.type
_entity_poly.pdbx_seq_one_letter_code
_entity_poly.pdbx_strand_id
1 'polypeptide(L)'
;MGLELKNITLVEGGEDWISDVSVSFGSGINVLVGTNLAGKTTLMRIIAGLTKPTSGSIILNGVDITSTTVHGRSVSFVYQQFINYPSLSVFDNIASPLKVSKEKFSKEQIAARVEEMAELLGLTPMLKRKPDELSGGQQQRVAIARALARKSDLVLLDEPLANLDYKLREQLREELQDIFSGTDNVVLYSTAEPSEALDFATHTVAMVEGRVEQEDDALQLYQHPASVSVAQAFSDPPINLLASTHAKGKVNWGSHKFSFSDPSLAEGQSFTLGIQPHRIHMTREHSSDIEFSGVVQLAEVTGSITYVHLTLDSGEYAVIELDGAHPIDPDTTVTGYFQAGDLYGFDARTGATLFVPKVKVA
;
A
#
# COMPACT_ATOMS: atom_id res chain seq x y z
N MET A 1 -18.28 4.13 14.56
CA MET A 1 -17.07 3.88 15.37
C MET A 1 -15.88 4.57 14.71
N GLY A 2 -14.80 4.89 15.44
CA GLY A 2 -13.64 5.57 14.86
C GLY A 2 -12.40 5.43 15.72
N LEU A 3 -11.25 5.50 15.05
CA LEU A 3 -9.92 5.58 15.64
C LEU A 3 -9.32 6.94 15.27
N GLU A 4 -8.90 7.72 16.27
CA GLU A 4 -8.20 9.00 16.06
C GLU A 4 -6.79 8.90 16.64
N LEU A 5 -5.81 9.29 15.84
CA LEU A 5 -4.42 9.49 16.27
C LEU A 5 -4.15 10.98 16.31
N LYS A 6 -3.56 11.47 17.40
CA LYS A 6 -3.24 12.90 17.59
C LYS A 6 -1.77 13.05 17.95
N ASN A 7 -0.99 13.64 17.06
CA ASN A 7 0.42 13.98 17.21
C ASN A 7 1.27 12.80 17.73
N ILE A 8 1.00 11.60 17.20
CA ILE A 8 1.73 10.38 17.58
C ILE A 8 3.16 10.50 17.11
N THR A 9 4.08 10.40 18.07
CA THR A 9 5.52 10.41 17.82
C THR A 9 6.18 9.24 18.54
N LEU A 10 7.14 8.59 17.90
CA LEU A 10 8.01 7.58 18.48
C LEU A 10 9.46 7.89 18.15
N VAL A 11 10.24 8.18 19.18
CA VAL A 11 11.70 8.33 19.10
C VAL A 11 12.34 7.16 19.83
N GLU A 12 13.18 6.40 19.15
CA GLU A 12 13.89 5.26 19.72
C GLU A 12 15.34 5.26 19.23
N GLY A 13 16.29 5.14 20.16
CA GLY A 13 17.72 5.19 19.81
C GLY A 13 18.20 6.55 19.30
N GLY A 14 17.42 7.62 19.45
CA GLY A 14 17.71 8.96 18.92
C GLY A 14 17.22 9.17 17.48
N GLU A 15 16.51 8.23 16.92
CA GLU A 15 15.90 8.30 15.59
C GLU A 15 14.38 8.43 15.70
N ASP A 16 13.80 9.25 14.79
CA ASP A 16 12.36 9.44 14.66
C ASP A 16 11.76 8.33 13.81
N TRP A 17 11.17 7.32 14.45
CA TRP A 17 10.49 6.23 13.74
C TRP A 17 9.06 6.59 13.30
N ILE A 18 8.38 7.41 14.08
CA ILE A 18 7.07 7.99 13.78
C ILE A 18 7.13 9.45 14.21
N SER A 19 6.75 10.35 13.32
CA SER A 19 6.84 11.80 13.51
C SER A 19 5.49 12.48 13.31
N ASP A 20 4.89 12.96 14.39
CA ASP A 20 3.72 13.83 14.41
C ASP A 20 2.52 13.32 13.58
N VAL A 21 2.23 12.02 13.68
CA VAL A 21 1.13 11.41 12.94
C VAL A 21 -0.20 11.79 13.57
N SER A 22 -1.03 12.48 12.79
CA SER A 22 -2.40 12.85 13.14
C SER A 22 -3.32 12.44 12.00
N VAL A 23 -4.24 11.49 12.26
CA VAL A 23 -5.13 10.90 11.25
C VAL A 23 -6.33 10.26 11.93
N SER A 24 -7.46 10.19 11.21
CA SER A 24 -8.70 9.57 11.69
C SER A 24 -9.16 8.46 10.76
N PHE A 25 -9.51 7.31 11.33
CA PHE A 25 -10.02 6.14 10.60
C PHE A 25 -11.46 5.87 11.01
N GLY A 26 -12.33 5.73 10.01
CA GLY A 26 -13.74 5.38 10.19
C GLY A 26 -13.99 3.87 10.31
N SER A 27 -15.27 3.49 10.46
CA SER A 27 -15.69 2.08 10.37
C SER A 27 -15.47 1.52 8.96
N GLY A 28 -15.29 0.20 8.86
CA GLY A 28 -14.92 -0.49 7.62
C GLY A 28 -13.42 -0.50 7.40
N ILE A 29 -13.03 -0.85 6.17
CA ILE A 29 -11.61 -0.96 5.77
C ILE A 29 -11.05 0.45 5.55
N ASN A 30 -9.89 0.71 6.16
CA ASN A 30 -9.03 1.84 5.89
C ASN A 30 -7.65 1.30 5.53
N VAL A 31 -7.01 1.83 4.51
CA VAL A 31 -5.72 1.34 4.01
C VAL A 31 -4.58 2.25 4.45
N LEU A 32 -3.49 1.65 4.89
CA LEU A 32 -2.24 2.30 5.20
C LEU A 32 -1.20 1.86 4.18
N VAL A 33 -0.93 2.68 3.17
CA VAL A 33 0.00 2.37 2.08
C VAL A 33 1.35 3.07 2.27
N GLY A 34 2.40 2.45 1.79
CA GLY A 34 3.75 3.02 1.79
C GLY A 34 4.79 1.94 1.50
N THR A 35 5.94 2.36 1.05
CA THR A 35 7.07 1.47 0.80
C THR A 35 7.52 0.73 2.07
N ASN A 36 8.39 -0.26 1.91
CA ASN A 36 9.04 -0.90 3.05
C ASN A 36 9.77 0.16 3.88
N LEU A 37 9.70 0.03 5.20
CA LEU A 37 10.26 0.97 6.18
C LEU A 37 9.53 2.32 6.29
N ALA A 38 8.40 2.54 5.61
CA ALA A 38 7.60 3.76 5.75
C ALA A 38 7.01 3.98 7.17
N GLY A 39 7.13 2.99 8.08
CA GLY A 39 6.63 3.10 9.45
C GLY A 39 5.26 2.46 9.71
N LYS A 40 4.64 1.81 8.71
CA LYS A 40 3.30 1.18 8.79
C LYS A 40 3.17 0.22 9.99
N THR A 41 4.02 -0.81 10.04
CA THR A 41 4.06 -1.79 11.14
C THR A 41 4.31 -1.13 12.49
N THR A 42 5.20 -0.14 12.55
CA THR A 42 5.51 0.60 13.78
C THR A 42 4.29 1.35 14.30
N LEU A 43 3.57 2.05 13.42
CA LEU A 43 2.34 2.75 13.78
C LEU A 43 1.26 1.76 14.27
N MET A 44 1.06 0.64 13.58
CA MET A 44 0.13 -0.39 14.00
C MET A 44 0.48 -1.01 15.36
N ARG A 45 1.77 -1.22 15.66
CA ARG A 45 2.23 -1.69 16.98
C ARG A 45 1.95 -0.69 18.08
N ILE A 46 2.06 0.61 17.80
CA ILE A 46 1.69 1.69 18.74
C ILE A 46 0.19 1.65 18.99
N ILE A 47 -0.62 1.56 17.95
CA ILE A 47 -2.09 1.46 18.04
C ILE A 47 -2.51 0.21 18.83
N ALA A 48 -1.86 -0.93 18.61
CA ALA A 48 -2.10 -2.17 19.35
C ALA A 48 -1.68 -2.10 20.83
N GLY A 49 -0.85 -1.11 21.22
CA GLY A 49 -0.29 -0.99 22.56
C GLY A 49 0.92 -1.89 22.82
N LEU A 50 1.52 -2.43 21.74
CA LEU A 50 2.75 -3.23 21.79
C LEU A 50 4.00 -2.36 21.93
N THR A 51 3.92 -1.14 21.42
CA THR A 51 4.96 -0.11 21.55
C THR A 51 4.32 1.14 22.13
N LYS A 52 4.96 1.76 23.12
CA LYS A 52 4.46 2.99 23.72
C LYS A 52 4.95 4.18 22.92
N PRO A 53 4.09 5.11 22.47
CA PRO A 53 4.54 6.32 21.81
C PRO A 53 5.33 7.22 22.77
N THR A 54 6.24 8.01 22.24
CA THR A 54 6.97 9.05 22.99
C THR A 54 6.04 10.20 23.37
N SER A 55 5.13 10.57 22.45
CA SER A 55 4.11 11.60 22.68
C SER A 55 2.87 11.33 21.82
N GLY A 56 1.81 12.10 22.04
CA GLY A 56 0.55 12.01 21.34
C GLY A 56 -0.49 11.16 22.06
N SER A 57 -1.67 11.03 21.45
CA SER A 57 -2.79 10.27 22.02
C SER A 57 -3.52 9.42 20.98
N ILE A 58 -4.04 8.28 21.43
CA ILE A 58 -4.80 7.31 20.65
C ILE A 58 -6.22 7.25 21.23
N ILE A 59 -7.20 7.60 20.43
CA ILE A 59 -8.61 7.67 20.85
C ILE A 59 -9.39 6.65 20.03
N LEU A 60 -9.98 5.66 20.69
CA LEU A 60 -10.83 4.65 20.07
C LEU A 60 -12.27 4.84 20.56
N ASN A 61 -13.20 5.09 19.64
CA ASN A 61 -14.62 5.33 19.95
C ASN A 61 -14.83 6.43 21.03
N GLY A 62 -14.01 7.50 20.94
CA GLY A 62 -14.06 8.63 21.87
C GLY A 62 -13.38 8.38 23.23
N VAL A 63 -12.77 7.21 23.44
CA VAL A 63 -12.05 6.86 24.66
C VAL A 63 -10.54 6.90 24.40
N ASP A 64 -9.80 7.65 25.23
CA ASP A 64 -8.34 7.66 25.19
C ASP A 64 -7.80 6.31 25.72
N ILE A 65 -7.14 5.57 24.83
CA ILE A 65 -6.52 4.27 25.12
C ILE A 65 -4.99 4.32 25.14
N THR A 66 -4.39 5.50 25.08
CA THR A 66 -2.93 5.68 24.96
C THR A 66 -2.15 4.94 26.04
N SER A 67 -2.58 5.07 27.30
CA SER A 67 -1.97 4.41 28.43
C SER A 67 -2.50 3.00 28.72
N THR A 68 -3.54 2.56 27.97
CA THR A 68 -4.14 1.25 28.15
C THR A 68 -3.22 0.14 27.66
N THR A 69 -2.99 -0.87 28.49
CA THR A 69 -2.16 -2.04 28.13
C THR A 69 -2.81 -2.86 27.01
N VAL A 70 -2.02 -3.66 26.29
CA VAL A 70 -2.48 -4.54 25.19
C VAL A 70 -3.72 -5.35 25.58
N HIS A 71 -3.73 -5.96 26.76
CA HIS A 71 -4.86 -6.78 27.26
C HIS A 71 -6.13 -5.98 27.59
N GLY A 72 -5.99 -4.66 27.75
CA GLY A 72 -7.11 -3.75 28.03
C GLY A 72 -7.73 -3.16 26.77
N ARG A 73 -7.05 -3.25 25.62
CA ARG A 73 -7.53 -2.70 24.35
C ARG A 73 -8.47 -3.69 23.65
N SER A 74 -9.53 -3.18 23.05
CA SER A 74 -10.42 -3.96 22.17
C SER A 74 -9.82 -4.01 20.75
N VAL A 75 -8.64 -4.64 20.61
CA VAL A 75 -7.86 -4.70 19.38
C VAL A 75 -7.50 -6.15 19.05
N SER A 76 -7.68 -6.55 17.81
CA SER A 76 -7.14 -7.77 17.20
C SER A 76 -6.01 -7.40 16.25
N PHE A 77 -4.91 -8.16 16.24
CA PHE A 77 -3.76 -7.89 15.40
C PHE A 77 -3.30 -9.15 14.64
N VAL A 78 -3.28 -9.06 13.32
CA VAL A 78 -2.69 -10.05 12.41
C VAL A 78 -1.35 -9.51 11.96
N TYR A 79 -0.28 -10.23 12.30
CA TYR A 79 1.09 -9.87 11.92
C TYR A 79 1.40 -10.31 10.49
N GLN A 80 2.32 -9.62 9.85
CA GLN A 80 2.87 -9.96 8.53
C GLN A 80 3.38 -11.42 8.48
N GLN A 81 4.11 -11.85 9.50
CA GLN A 81 4.38 -13.27 9.70
C GLN A 81 3.24 -13.88 10.51
N PHE A 82 2.44 -14.71 9.86
CA PHE A 82 1.35 -15.40 10.52
C PHE A 82 1.90 -16.34 11.61
N ILE A 83 1.61 -16.00 12.86
CA ILE A 83 2.01 -16.77 14.02
C ILE A 83 0.84 -17.65 14.43
N ASN A 84 0.91 -18.96 14.18
CA ASN A 84 -0.01 -19.94 14.71
C ASN A 84 0.62 -20.69 15.89
N TYR A 85 -0.20 -21.19 16.81
CA TYR A 85 0.27 -22.05 17.90
C TYR A 85 0.49 -23.47 17.37
N PRO A 86 1.75 -23.94 17.21
CA PRO A 86 2.02 -25.18 16.48
C PRO A 86 1.53 -26.43 17.22
N SER A 87 1.38 -26.36 18.53
CA SER A 87 0.87 -27.46 19.37
C SER A 87 -0.64 -27.59 19.37
N LEU A 88 -1.37 -26.58 18.89
CA LEU A 88 -2.82 -26.53 18.89
C LEU A 88 -3.38 -26.92 17.51
N SER A 89 -4.56 -27.54 17.50
CA SER A 89 -5.33 -27.74 16.28
C SER A 89 -5.78 -26.40 15.67
N VAL A 90 -6.25 -26.38 14.43
CA VAL A 90 -6.89 -25.21 13.81
C VAL A 90 -8.05 -24.73 14.68
N PHE A 91 -8.92 -25.65 15.14
CA PHE A 91 -9.99 -25.33 16.06
C PHE A 91 -9.49 -24.60 17.31
N ASP A 92 -8.47 -25.16 17.98
CA ASP A 92 -7.93 -24.59 19.20
C ASP A 92 -7.18 -23.26 18.98
N ASN A 93 -6.54 -23.10 17.82
CA ASN A 93 -5.96 -21.83 17.42
C ASN A 93 -7.02 -20.74 17.35
N ILE A 94 -8.12 -20.99 16.62
CA ILE A 94 -9.23 -20.03 16.47
C ILE A 94 -9.93 -19.80 17.81
N ALA A 95 -10.14 -20.84 18.62
CA ALA A 95 -10.76 -20.76 19.95
C ALA A 95 -9.90 -20.02 21.00
N SER A 96 -8.58 -19.94 20.78
CA SER A 96 -7.65 -19.46 21.82
C SER A 96 -7.98 -18.08 22.39
N PRO A 97 -8.33 -17.03 21.61
CA PRO A 97 -8.65 -15.72 22.15
C PRO A 97 -9.97 -15.70 22.93
N LEU A 98 -10.92 -16.59 22.59
CA LEU A 98 -12.18 -16.72 23.30
C LEU A 98 -12.00 -17.36 24.68
N LYS A 99 -11.09 -18.36 24.77
CA LYS A 99 -10.77 -19.07 26.02
C LYS A 99 -10.12 -18.18 27.09
N VAL A 100 -9.38 -17.13 26.65
CA VAL A 100 -8.69 -16.18 27.55
C VAL A 100 -9.40 -14.85 27.67
N SER A 101 -10.56 -14.70 27.03
CA SER A 101 -11.36 -13.47 27.11
C SER A 101 -11.85 -13.20 28.55
N LYS A 102 -11.99 -11.92 28.90
CA LYS A 102 -12.65 -11.50 30.13
C LYS A 102 -14.13 -11.86 30.12
N GLU A 103 -14.76 -11.89 28.96
CA GLU A 103 -16.10 -12.44 28.78
C GLU A 103 -16.01 -13.97 28.85
N LYS A 104 -16.88 -14.55 29.68
CA LYS A 104 -16.94 -16.01 29.84
C LYS A 104 -17.85 -16.58 28.76
N PHE A 105 -17.27 -17.25 27.79
CA PHE A 105 -18.00 -18.00 26.77
C PHE A 105 -18.22 -19.46 27.23
N SER A 106 -19.39 -20.02 26.97
CA SER A 106 -19.63 -21.45 27.13
C SER A 106 -18.88 -22.24 26.05
N LYS A 107 -18.72 -23.54 26.25
CA LYS A 107 -18.07 -24.41 25.24
C LYS A 107 -18.82 -24.39 23.91
N GLU A 108 -20.15 -24.37 23.99
CA GLU A 108 -21.06 -24.33 22.84
C GLU A 108 -20.91 -22.99 22.08
N GLN A 109 -20.80 -21.86 22.79
CA GLN A 109 -20.58 -20.55 22.19
C GLN A 109 -19.21 -20.47 21.50
N ILE A 110 -18.16 -21.03 22.12
CA ILE A 110 -16.84 -21.10 21.50
C ILE A 110 -16.90 -21.94 20.24
N ALA A 111 -17.52 -23.14 20.30
CA ALA A 111 -17.62 -24.02 19.15
C ALA A 111 -18.38 -23.34 17.99
N ALA A 112 -19.52 -22.76 18.25
CA ALA A 112 -20.31 -22.06 17.24
C ALA A 112 -19.52 -20.90 16.59
N ARG A 113 -18.78 -20.12 17.40
CA ARG A 113 -17.96 -19.01 16.86
C ARG A 113 -16.76 -19.51 16.04
N VAL A 114 -16.14 -20.63 16.45
CA VAL A 114 -15.05 -21.26 15.67
C VAL A 114 -15.57 -21.80 14.34
N GLU A 115 -16.72 -22.45 14.35
CA GLU A 115 -17.37 -22.98 13.14
C GLU A 115 -17.74 -21.85 12.17
N GLU A 116 -18.31 -20.74 12.67
CA GLU A 116 -18.60 -19.53 11.89
C GLU A 116 -17.34 -18.98 11.20
N MET A 117 -16.25 -18.82 11.93
CA MET A 117 -14.99 -18.29 11.38
C MET A 117 -14.32 -19.30 10.42
N ALA A 118 -14.45 -20.60 10.70
CA ALA A 118 -13.90 -21.64 9.84
C ALA A 118 -14.68 -21.77 8.52
N GLU A 119 -15.99 -21.61 8.55
CA GLU A 119 -16.82 -21.58 7.34
C GLU A 119 -16.51 -20.35 6.50
N LEU A 120 -16.46 -19.16 7.12
CA LEU A 120 -16.14 -17.90 6.48
C LEU A 120 -14.81 -17.90 5.71
N LEU A 121 -13.80 -18.60 6.25
CA LEU A 121 -12.43 -18.64 5.69
C LEU A 121 -12.09 -20.00 5.04
N GLY A 122 -13.08 -20.86 4.77
CA GLY A 122 -12.87 -22.15 4.09
C GLY A 122 -12.02 -23.14 4.88
N LEU A 123 -11.99 -23.07 6.22
CA LEU A 123 -11.16 -23.88 7.11
C LEU A 123 -11.90 -25.08 7.71
N THR A 124 -13.20 -25.22 7.49
CA THR A 124 -14.03 -26.28 8.09
C THR A 124 -13.45 -27.70 7.95
N PRO A 125 -12.93 -28.12 6.77
CA PRO A 125 -12.35 -29.46 6.60
C PRO A 125 -11.03 -29.66 7.38
N MET A 126 -10.42 -28.57 7.86
CA MET A 126 -9.08 -28.54 8.45
C MET A 126 -9.08 -28.37 9.97
N LEU A 127 -10.26 -28.19 10.61
CA LEU A 127 -10.40 -27.88 12.03
C LEU A 127 -9.61 -28.80 12.97
N LYS A 128 -9.43 -30.06 12.60
CA LYS A 128 -8.71 -31.07 13.39
C LYS A 128 -7.20 -31.12 13.11
N ARG A 129 -6.73 -30.47 12.03
CA ARG A 129 -5.32 -30.46 11.65
C ARG A 129 -4.52 -29.51 12.54
N LYS A 130 -3.20 -29.69 12.54
CA LYS A 130 -2.24 -28.76 13.13
C LYS A 130 -1.68 -27.81 12.07
N PRO A 131 -1.09 -26.67 12.46
CA PRO A 131 -0.51 -25.72 11.51
C PRO A 131 0.54 -26.29 10.56
N ASP A 132 1.36 -27.25 11.01
CA ASP A 132 2.37 -27.92 10.20
C ASP A 132 1.81 -28.84 9.09
N GLU A 133 0.52 -29.18 9.18
CA GLU A 133 -0.21 -29.95 8.17
C GLU A 133 -0.92 -29.07 7.14
N LEU A 134 -0.69 -27.74 7.17
CA LEU A 134 -1.36 -26.73 6.35
C LEU A 134 -0.40 -26.04 5.38
N SER A 135 -0.91 -25.64 4.20
CA SER A 135 -0.18 -24.71 3.33
C SER A 135 -0.03 -23.33 3.98
N GLY A 136 0.92 -22.50 3.48
CA GLY A 136 1.14 -21.15 3.99
C GLY A 136 -0.13 -20.30 4.00
N GLY A 137 -0.90 -20.31 2.92
CA GLY A 137 -2.16 -19.58 2.84
C GLY A 137 -3.24 -20.11 3.80
N GLN A 138 -3.29 -21.43 4.03
CA GLN A 138 -4.19 -22.00 5.04
C GLN A 138 -3.78 -21.57 6.45
N GLN A 139 -2.48 -21.51 6.75
CA GLN A 139 -1.97 -21.02 8.04
C GLN A 139 -2.31 -19.54 8.25
N GLN A 140 -2.25 -18.75 7.20
CA GLN A 140 -2.63 -17.34 7.23
C GLN A 140 -4.12 -17.17 7.50
N ARG A 141 -4.98 -17.91 6.80
CA ARG A 141 -6.42 -17.93 7.08
C ARG A 141 -6.72 -18.30 8.54
N VAL A 142 -5.97 -19.23 9.13
CA VAL A 142 -6.08 -19.57 10.56
C VAL A 142 -5.72 -18.36 11.45
N ALA A 143 -4.68 -17.61 11.13
CA ALA A 143 -4.30 -16.43 11.87
C ALA A 143 -5.37 -15.31 11.79
N ILE A 144 -5.95 -15.11 10.60
CA ILE A 144 -7.07 -14.18 10.37
C ILE A 144 -8.31 -14.65 11.13
N ALA A 145 -8.71 -15.95 11.00
CA ALA A 145 -9.83 -16.53 11.73
C ALA A 145 -9.70 -16.33 13.24
N ARG A 146 -8.51 -16.55 13.78
CA ARG A 146 -8.23 -16.33 15.20
C ARG A 146 -8.39 -14.86 15.60
N ALA A 147 -7.93 -13.92 14.78
CA ALA A 147 -8.08 -12.48 15.06
C ALA A 147 -9.55 -12.05 15.03
N LEU A 148 -10.34 -12.60 14.09
CA LEU A 148 -11.77 -12.31 13.93
C LEU A 148 -12.68 -13.06 14.91
N ALA A 149 -12.21 -14.18 15.47
CA ALA A 149 -12.98 -14.93 16.47
C ALA A 149 -13.36 -14.06 17.67
N ARG A 150 -12.44 -13.21 18.13
CA ARG A 150 -12.72 -12.18 19.12
C ARG A 150 -13.40 -10.98 18.44
N LYS A 151 -14.57 -10.57 18.94
CA LYS A 151 -15.20 -9.32 18.54
C LYS A 151 -14.38 -8.15 19.10
N SER A 152 -13.65 -7.46 18.27
CA SER A 152 -12.82 -6.31 18.65
C SER A 152 -13.29 -5.07 17.91
N ASP A 153 -13.27 -3.92 18.56
CA ASP A 153 -13.66 -2.63 17.93
C ASP A 153 -12.68 -2.22 16.83
N LEU A 154 -11.43 -2.70 16.92
CA LEU A 154 -10.38 -2.41 15.96
C LEU A 154 -9.68 -3.71 15.52
N VAL A 155 -9.54 -3.90 14.22
CA VAL A 155 -8.79 -5.00 13.60
C VAL A 155 -7.61 -4.42 12.83
N LEU A 156 -6.42 -4.87 13.14
CA LEU A 156 -5.17 -4.47 12.49
C LEU A 156 -4.65 -5.64 11.65
N LEU A 157 -4.46 -5.42 10.36
CA LEU A 157 -3.97 -6.40 9.39
C LEU A 157 -2.67 -5.87 8.78
N ASP A 158 -1.53 -6.36 9.27
CA ASP A 158 -0.22 -5.88 8.85
C ASP A 158 0.32 -6.72 7.69
N GLU A 159 0.22 -6.17 6.48
CA GLU A 159 0.59 -6.81 5.21
C GLU A 159 0.07 -8.26 5.11
N PRO A 160 -1.23 -8.50 5.32
CA PRO A 160 -1.75 -9.86 5.53
C PRO A 160 -1.66 -10.75 4.28
N LEU A 161 -1.37 -10.21 3.10
CA LEU A 161 -1.33 -10.95 1.84
C LEU A 161 0.07 -11.03 1.22
N ALA A 162 1.09 -10.40 1.81
CA ALA A 162 2.42 -10.24 1.21
C ALA A 162 3.16 -11.56 0.88
N ASN A 163 2.90 -12.64 1.62
CA ASN A 163 3.62 -13.91 1.46
C ASN A 163 2.82 -14.98 0.70
N LEU A 164 1.84 -14.57 -0.08
CA LEU A 164 0.97 -15.47 -0.83
C LEU A 164 1.27 -15.44 -2.33
N ASP A 165 1.03 -16.57 -3.00
CA ASP A 165 0.98 -16.57 -4.45
C ASP A 165 -0.18 -15.70 -4.98
N TYR A 166 -0.07 -15.26 -6.22
CA TYR A 166 -1.02 -14.33 -6.85
C TYR A 166 -2.47 -14.80 -6.74
N LYS A 167 -2.76 -16.05 -7.10
CA LYS A 167 -4.13 -16.58 -7.12
C LYS A 167 -4.76 -16.59 -5.72
N LEU A 168 -3.98 -16.99 -4.73
CA LEU A 168 -4.45 -17.06 -3.35
C LEU A 168 -4.60 -15.67 -2.75
N ARG A 169 -3.74 -14.71 -3.14
CA ARG A 169 -3.82 -13.30 -2.75
C ARG A 169 -5.14 -12.69 -3.23
N GLU A 170 -5.45 -12.84 -4.53
CA GLU A 170 -6.70 -12.33 -5.12
C GLU A 170 -7.93 -12.90 -4.39
N GLN A 171 -7.98 -14.21 -4.22
CA GLN A 171 -9.09 -14.86 -3.54
C GLN A 171 -9.28 -14.36 -2.11
N LEU A 172 -8.19 -14.25 -1.32
CA LEU A 172 -8.26 -13.77 0.05
C LEU A 172 -8.60 -12.28 0.13
N ARG A 173 -8.18 -11.47 -0.83
CA ARG A 173 -8.55 -10.06 -0.90
C ARG A 173 -10.06 -9.89 -1.07
N GLU A 174 -10.66 -10.60 -2.02
CA GLU A 174 -12.12 -10.61 -2.20
C GLU A 174 -12.85 -11.07 -0.93
N GLU A 175 -12.38 -12.18 -0.32
CA GLU A 175 -12.94 -12.67 0.94
C GLU A 175 -12.86 -11.63 2.07
N LEU A 176 -11.74 -10.90 2.20
CA LEU A 176 -11.58 -9.84 3.20
C LEU A 176 -12.51 -8.66 2.94
N GLN A 177 -12.70 -8.27 1.67
CA GLN A 177 -13.67 -7.25 1.31
C GLN A 177 -15.10 -7.65 1.75
N ASP A 178 -15.50 -8.88 1.47
CA ASP A 178 -16.82 -9.40 1.84
C ASP A 178 -16.99 -9.45 3.36
N ILE A 179 -15.98 -9.95 4.10
CA ILE A 179 -15.98 -10.06 5.56
C ILE A 179 -16.15 -8.69 6.23
N PHE A 180 -15.48 -7.69 5.72
CA PHE A 180 -15.46 -6.35 6.33
C PHE A 180 -16.47 -5.40 5.69
N SER A 181 -17.16 -5.81 4.64
CA SER A 181 -18.26 -5.04 4.04
C SER A 181 -19.39 -4.82 5.06
N GLY A 182 -19.69 -3.56 5.31
CA GLY A 182 -20.77 -3.19 6.25
C GLY A 182 -20.48 -3.48 7.72
N THR A 183 -19.22 -3.75 8.08
CA THR A 183 -18.85 -3.90 9.51
C THR A 183 -18.84 -2.53 10.21
N ASP A 184 -19.25 -2.51 11.48
CA ASP A 184 -19.12 -1.33 12.34
C ASP A 184 -17.70 -1.17 12.92
N ASN A 185 -16.87 -2.20 12.83
CA ASN A 185 -15.51 -2.18 13.36
C ASN A 185 -14.60 -1.29 12.49
N VAL A 186 -13.58 -0.70 13.10
CA VAL A 186 -12.49 -0.08 12.36
C VAL A 186 -11.52 -1.17 11.92
N VAL A 187 -11.25 -1.26 10.64
CA VAL A 187 -10.24 -2.16 10.09
C VAL A 187 -9.12 -1.34 9.49
N LEU A 188 -7.90 -1.51 9.97
CA LEU A 188 -6.72 -0.89 9.41
C LEU A 188 -5.89 -1.96 8.72
N TYR A 189 -5.78 -1.85 7.41
CA TYR A 189 -5.06 -2.75 6.53
C TYR A 189 -3.79 -2.09 6.03
N SER A 190 -2.62 -2.61 6.32
CA SER A 190 -1.38 -2.09 5.76
C SER A 190 -0.92 -2.89 4.55
N THR A 191 -0.37 -2.19 3.57
CA THR A 191 0.22 -2.81 2.38
C THR A 191 1.38 -1.99 1.82
N ALA A 192 2.29 -2.67 1.11
CA ALA A 192 3.27 -2.04 0.24
C ALA A 192 2.85 -2.13 -1.26
N GLU A 193 1.76 -2.83 -1.56
CA GLU A 193 1.26 -3.06 -2.91
C GLU A 193 0.19 -2.00 -3.25
N PRO A 194 0.44 -1.09 -4.21
CA PRO A 194 -0.52 -0.03 -4.57
C PRO A 194 -1.84 -0.57 -5.10
N SER A 195 -1.79 -1.69 -5.82
CA SER A 195 -2.99 -2.35 -6.37
C SER A 195 -3.98 -2.75 -5.28
N GLU A 196 -3.51 -3.25 -4.14
CA GLU A 196 -4.40 -3.60 -3.03
C GLU A 196 -5.16 -2.38 -2.49
N ALA A 197 -4.48 -1.21 -2.38
CA ALA A 197 -5.13 0.02 -1.96
C ALA A 197 -6.20 0.49 -2.96
N LEU A 198 -5.91 0.41 -4.25
CA LEU A 198 -6.85 0.77 -5.33
C LEU A 198 -8.05 -0.18 -5.37
N ASP A 199 -7.83 -1.48 -5.16
CA ASP A 199 -8.88 -2.49 -5.19
C ASP A 199 -9.87 -2.37 -4.02
N PHE A 200 -9.38 -2.03 -2.80
CA PHE A 200 -10.26 -1.73 -1.68
C PHE A 200 -11.05 -0.43 -1.89
N ALA A 201 -10.51 0.51 -2.68
CA ALA A 201 -11.15 1.78 -3.07
C ALA A 201 -11.79 2.54 -1.87
N THR A 202 -11.08 2.56 -0.73
CA THR A 202 -11.54 3.16 0.52
C THR A 202 -10.61 4.27 0.97
N HIS A 203 -10.91 4.88 2.14
CA HIS A 203 -10.02 5.85 2.78
C HIS A 203 -8.61 5.27 2.95
N THR A 204 -7.65 5.93 2.34
CA THR A 204 -6.25 5.48 2.23
C THR A 204 -5.32 6.56 2.75
N VAL A 205 -4.36 6.14 3.53
CA VAL A 205 -3.33 7.00 4.13
C VAL A 205 -1.97 6.59 3.60
N ALA A 206 -1.30 7.49 2.91
CA ALA A 206 0.07 7.29 2.43
C ALA A 206 1.07 7.68 3.52
N MET A 207 1.90 6.72 3.90
CA MET A 207 3.00 6.92 4.85
C MET A 207 4.35 6.94 4.14
N VAL A 208 5.17 7.90 4.53
CA VAL A 208 6.55 8.06 4.06
C VAL A 208 7.43 8.42 5.25
N GLU A 209 8.50 7.67 5.48
CA GLU A 209 9.50 7.94 6.52
C GLU A 209 8.89 8.27 7.91
N GLY A 210 7.92 7.47 8.33
CA GLY A 210 7.26 7.62 9.63
C GLY A 210 6.24 8.77 9.73
N ARG A 211 5.85 9.38 8.62
CA ARG A 211 4.87 10.48 8.53
C ARG A 211 3.70 10.13 7.66
N VAL A 212 2.55 10.72 7.94
CA VAL A 212 1.42 10.77 7.00
C VAL A 212 1.70 11.90 6.02
N GLU A 213 1.82 11.58 4.75
CA GLU A 213 2.09 12.56 3.69
C GLU A 213 0.83 12.98 2.96
N GLN A 214 -0.10 12.04 2.79
CA GLN A 214 -1.40 12.32 2.19
C GLN A 214 -2.45 11.33 2.68
N GLU A 215 -3.68 11.80 2.81
CA GLU A 215 -4.86 10.97 3.07
C GLU A 215 -6.00 11.38 2.14
N ASP A 216 -6.64 10.41 1.48
CA ASP A 216 -7.82 10.59 0.61
C ASP A 216 -8.32 9.19 0.19
N ASP A 217 -9.25 9.12 -0.75
CA ASP A 217 -9.55 7.87 -1.46
C ASP A 217 -8.35 7.42 -2.31
N ALA A 218 -8.10 6.11 -2.39
CA ALA A 218 -6.93 5.54 -3.06
C ALA A 218 -6.74 6.06 -4.50
N LEU A 219 -7.85 6.21 -5.26
CA LEU A 219 -7.81 6.73 -6.62
C LEU A 219 -7.35 8.20 -6.67
N GLN A 220 -7.70 9.02 -5.66
CA GLN A 220 -7.25 10.40 -5.57
C GLN A 220 -5.75 10.46 -5.28
N LEU A 221 -5.23 9.61 -4.38
CA LEU A 221 -3.80 9.54 -4.12
C LEU A 221 -3.00 9.14 -5.38
N TYR A 222 -3.53 8.19 -6.15
CA TYR A 222 -2.92 7.75 -7.41
C TYR A 222 -2.91 8.86 -8.48
N GLN A 223 -4.05 9.55 -8.67
CA GLN A 223 -4.21 10.56 -9.73
C GLN A 223 -3.61 11.91 -9.36
N HIS A 224 -3.65 12.26 -8.08
CA HIS A 224 -3.24 13.56 -7.54
C HIS A 224 -2.29 13.38 -6.34
N PRO A 225 -1.14 12.71 -6.53
CA PRO A 225 -0.17 12.54 -5.45
C PRO A 225 0.34 13.89 -4.97
N ALA A 226 0.44 14.08 -3.65
CA ALA A 226 0.94 15.33 -3.06
C ALA A 226 2.45 15.51 -3.27
N SER A 227 3.17 14.43 -3.50
CA SER A 227 4.63 14.43 -3.68
C SER A 227 5.14 13.30 -4.56
N VAL A 228 6.41 13.38 -4.92
CA VAL A 228 7.17 12.29 -5.55
C VAL A 228 7.06 10.99 -4.76
N SER A 229 7.17 11.05 -3.44
CA SER A 229 7.14 9.87 -2.57
C SER A 229 5.78 9.17 -2.61
N VAL A 230 4.69 9.92 -2.63
CA VAL A 230 3.34 9.37 -2.80
C VAL A 230 3.17 8.79 -4.20
N ALA A 231 3.63 9.50 -5.25
CA ALA A 231 3.58 8.99 -6.62
C ALA A 231 4.32 7.67 -6.78
N GLN A 232 5.49 7.54 -6.14
CA GLN A 232 6.26 6.29 -6.13
C GLN A 232 5.57 5.19 -5.33
N ALA A 233 4.95 5.52 -4.20
CA ALA A 233 4.24 4.56 -3.36
C ALA A 233 2.98 3.97 -4.05
N PHE A 234 2.44 4.66 -5.07
CA PHE A 234 1.29 4.23 -5.86
C PHE A 234 1.63 3.77 -7.28
N SER A 235 2.92 3.53 -7.57
CA SER A 235 3.37 3.06 -8.89
C SER A 235 4.13 1.74 -8.76
N ASP A 236 3.68 0.73 -9.50
CA ASP A 236 4.38 -0.54 -9.68
C ASP A 236 4.28 -0.94 -11.17
N PRO A 237 5.40 -0.92 -11.91
CA PRO A 237 6.73 -0.44 -11.51
C PRO A 237 6.74 1.07 -11.19
N PRO A 238 7.77 1.54 -10.43
CA PRO A 238 7.84 2.94 -10.01
C PRO A 238 7.75 3.93 -11.15
N ILE A 239 7.08 5.08 -10.91
CA ILE A 239 7.02 6.20 -11.84
C ILE A 239 8.42 6.62 -12.30
N ASN A 240 8.61 6.81 -13.59
CA ASN A 240 9.86 7.33 -14.15
C ASN A 240 10.05 8.79 -13.72
N LEU A 241 11.22 9.10 -13.18
CA LEU A 241 11.57 10.43 -12.67
C LEU A 241 12.76 10.98 -13.44
N LEU A 242 12.58 12.14 -14.07
CA LEU A 242 13.53 12.71 -15.03
C LEU A 242 13.85 14.16 -14.65
N ALA A 243 15.12 14.46 -14.41
CA ALA A 243 15.55 15.81 -14.05
C ALA A 243 15.36 16.80 -15.20
N SER A 244 14.59 17.86 -14.97
CA SER A 244 14.14 18.75 -16.01
C SER A 244 14.25 20.22 -15.61
N THR A 245 14.25 21.11 -16.63
CA THR A 245 14.16 22.56 -16.44
C THR A 245 13.11 23.16 -17.36
N HIS A 246 12.44 24.21 -16.89
CA HIS A 246 11.48 24.96 -17.68
C HIS A 246 12.08 26.30 -18.14
N ALA A 247 12.10 26.56 -19.45
CA ALA A 247 12.55 27.83 -19.99
C ALA A 247 11.86 28.18 -21.31
N LYS A 248 11.37 29.40 -21.43
CA LYS A 248 10.73 29.95 -22.64
C LYS A 248 9.56 29.08 -23.14
N GLY A 249 8.70 28.61 -22.21
CA GLY A 249 7.54 27.78 -22.51
C GLY A 249 7.92 26.38 -23.02
N LYS A 250 9.11 25.92 -22.71
CA LYS A 250 9.63 24.58 -23.07
C LYS A 250 10.19 23.87 -21.85
N VAL A 251 10.01 22.58 -21.84
CA VAL A 251 10.72 21.67 -20.92
C VAL A 251 11.99 21.18 -21.62
N ASN A 252 13.11 21.23 -20.90
CA ASN A 252 14.36 20.64 -21.31
C ASN A 252 14.67 19.47 -20.37
N TRP A 253 14.88 18.31 -20.94
CA TRP A 253 15.23 17.06 -20.26
C TRP A 253 16.35 16.37 -21.04
N GLY A 254 17.53 16.27 -20.46
CA GLY A 254 18.72 15.80 -21.17
C GLY A 254 18.95 16.58 -22.47
N SER A 255 19.01 15.86 -23.60
CA SER A 255 19.07 16.44 -24.95
C SER A 255 17.69 16.82 -25.53
N HIS A 256 16.58 16.39 -24.88
CA HIS A 256 15.23 16.56 -25.38
C HIS A 256 14.67 17.95 -25.01
N LYS A 257 13.89 18.52 -25.92
CA LYS A 257 13.26 19.82 -25.74
C LYS A 257 11.90 19.83 -26.42
N PHE A 258 10.85 20.03 -25.62
CA PHE A 258 9.47 20.06 -26.12
C PHE A 258 8.67 21.22 -25.53
N SER A 259 7.65 21.64 -26.26
CA SER A 259 6.75 22.71 -25.80
C SER A 259 5.82 22.18 -24.70
N PHE A 260 5.89 22.81 -23.56
CA PHE A 260 5.00 22.52 -22.42
C PHE A 260 4.89 23.79 -21.58
N SER A 261 3.66 24.12 -21.21
CA SER A 261 3.39 25.28 -20.37
C SER A 261 2.37 24.91 -19.32
N ASP A 262 2.75 25.12 -18.09
CA ASP A 262 1.88 25.00 -16.93
C ASP A 262 2.07 26.22 -16.03
N PRO A 263 0.99 26.81 -15.47
CA PRO A 263 1.08 28.01 -14.62
C PRO A 263 1.93 27.82 -13.35
N SER A 264 2.12 26.59 -12.89
CA SER A 264 2.93 26.28 -11.72
C SER A 264 4.45 26.34 -11.99
N LEU A 265 4.87 26.36 -13.25
CA LEU A 265 6.28 26.39 -13.64
C LEU A 265 6.78 27.83 -13.88
N ALA A 266 7.74 28.25 -13.06
CA ALA A 266 8.42 29.52 -13.26
C ALA A 266 9.52 29.40 -14.34
N GLU A 267 9.89 30.55 -14.93
CA GLU A 267 11.00 30.65 -15.88
C GLU A 267 12.32 30.30 -15.20
N GLY A 268 13.09 29.39 -15.79
CA GLY A 268 14.35 28.89 -15.26
C GLY A 268 14.22 27.88 -14.11
N GLN A 269 13.02 27.44 -13.77
CA GLN A 269 12.79 26.49 -12.68
C GLN A 269 13.32 25.10 -13.03
N SER A 270 14.08 24.51 -12.08
CA SER A 270 14.38 23.07 -12.08
C SER A 270 13.27 22.30 -11.39
N PHE A 271 12.86 21.20 -11.97
CA PHE A 271 11.83 20.31 -11.43
C PHE A 271 12.09 18.87 -11.87
N THR A 272 11.43 17.92 -11.21
CA THR A 272 11.45 16.53 -11.61
C THR A 272 10.18 16.23 -12.43
N LEU A 273 10.38 15.76 -13.65
CA LEU A 273 9.31 15.28 -14.50
C LEU A 273 8.99 13.84 -14.12
N GLY A 274 7.71 13.52 -13.98
CA GLY A 274 7.22 12.17 -13.70
C GLY A 274 6.42 11.62 -14.87
N ILE A 275 6.61 10.36 -15.22
CA ILE A 275 5.77 9.66 -16.19
C ILE A 275 5.56 8.21 -15.77
N GLN A 276 4.32 7.76 -15.77
CA GLN A 276 3.98 6.37 -15.47
C GLN A 276 4.47 5.43 -16.57
N PRO A 277 5.04 4.25 -16.24
CA PRO A 277 5.56 3.29 -17.21
C PRO A 277 4.59 2.89 -18.31
N HIS A 278 3.32 2.66 -17.97
CA HIS A 278 2.23 2.29 -18.89
C HIS A 278 1.76 3.43 -19.81
N ARG A 279 2.24 4.67 -19.59
CA ARG A 279 1.97 5.83 -20.46
C ARG A 279 3.01 6.01 -21.55
N ILE A 280 4.01 5.15 -21.59
CA ILE A 280 5.06 5.16 -22.60
C ILE A 280 4.79 4.06 -23.61
N HIS A 281 4.75 4.41 -24.88
CA HIS A 281 4.51 3.48 -26.00
C HIS A 281 5.78 3.31 -26.82
N MET A 282 5.96 2.15 -27.49
CA MET A 282 7.09 1.92 -28.41
C MET A 282 6.75 2.32 -29.85
N THR A 283 5.53 2.72 -30.11
CA THR A 283 5.08 3.20 -31.43
C THR A 283 4.50 4.58 -31.30
N ARG A 284 4.81 5.47 -32.25
CA ARG A 284 4.21 6.80 -32.29
C ARG A 284 2.73 6.71 -32.65
N GLU A 285 1.85 7.18 -31.79
CA GLU A 285 0.41 7.18 -32.00
C GLU A 285 -0.10 8.54 -32.49
N HIS A 286 0.55 9.63 -32.06
CA HIS A 286 0.16 10.99 -32.39
C HIS A 286 1.36 11.80 -32.89
N SER A 287 1.11 12.78 -33.74
CA SER A 287 2.16 13.68 -34.23
C SER A 287 2.78 14.57 -33.15
N SER A 288 2.06 14.72 -32.02
CA SER A 288 2.49 15.50 -30.84
C SER A 288 3.27 14.70 -29.82
N ASP A 289 3.43 13.38 -30.04
CA ASP A 289 4.15 12.53 -29.10
C ASP A 289 5.62 12.95 -29.00
N ILE A 290 6.09 13.00 -27.79
CA ILE A 290 7.49 13.28 -27.44
C ILE A 290 8.26 11.98 -27.55
N GLU A 291 9.31 12.02 -28.37
CA GLU A 291 10.17 10.89 -28.67
C GLU A 291 11.42 10.92 -27.78
N PHE A 292 11.83 9.76 -27.30
CA PHE A 292 13.12 9.57 -26.64
C PHE A 292 13.69 8.19 -26.98
N SER A 293 14.98 7.99 -26.75
CA SER A 293 15.65 6.71 -26.97
C SER A 293 16.40 6.27 -25.73
N GLY A 294 16.54 4.98 -25.59
CA GLY A 294 17.32 4.37 -24.50
C GLY A 294 17.85 3.00 -24.89
N VAL A 295 18.86 2.55 -24.17
CA VAL A 295 19.46 1.23 -24.33
C VAL A 295 18.84 0.27 -23.32
N VAL A 296 18.31 -0.85 -23.81
CA VAL A 296 17.69 -1.89 -22.99
C VAL A 296 18.74 -2.53 -22.09
N GLN A 297 18.49 -2.51 -20.78
CA GLN A 297 19.27 -3.23 -19.80
C GLN A 297 18.69 -4.63 -19.54
N LEU A 298 17.37 -4.72 -19.49
CA LEU A 298 16.60 -5.94 -19.24
C LEU A 298 15.20 -5.78 -19.83
N ALA A 299 14.65 -6.85 -20.40
CA ALA A 299 13.23 -6.97 -20.70
C ALA A 299 12.66 -8.12 -19.87
N GLU A 300 11.80 -7.79 -18.92
CA GLU A 300 11.19 -8.73 -18.00
C GLU A 300 9.81 -9.12 -18.50
N VAL A 301 9.69 -10.34 -19.03
CA VAL A 301 8.44 -10.85 -19.64
C VAL A 301 7.67 -11.67 -18.60
N THR A 302 6.52 -11.16 -18.14
CA THR A 302 5.66 -11.85 -17.17
C THR A 302 4.57 -12.70 -17.82
N GLY A 303 4.45 -12.64 -19.16
CA GLY A 303 3.44 -13.32 -19.96
C GLY A 303 2.33 -12.40 -20.45
N SER A 304 1.68 -11.65 -19.59
CA SER A 304 0.66 -10.64 -19.95
C SER A 304 1.25 -9.24 -20.14
N ILE A 305 2.39 -8.96 -19.51
CA ILE A 305 3.05 -7.65 -19.51
C ILE A 305 4.54 -7.87 -19.73
N THR A 306 5.21 -6.91 -20.38
CA THR A 306 6.65 -6.82 -20.47
C THR A 306 7.13 -5.50 -19.90
N TYR A 307 8.02 -5.54 -18.92
CA TYR A 307 8.72 -4.36 -18.39
C TYR A 307 10.06 -4.21 -19.09
N VAL A 308 10.24 -3.10 -19.81
CA VAL A 308 11.48 -2.80 -20.53
C VAL A 308 12.27 -1.77 -19.74
N HIS A 309 13.36 -2.19 -19.12
CA HIS A 309 14.24 -1.37 -18.32
C HIS A 309 15.31 -0.73 -19.19
N LEU A 310 15.40 0.60 -19.17
CA LEU A 310 16.23 1.40 -20.08
C LEU A 310 17.24 2.26 -19.32
N THR A 311 18.43 2.43 -19.91
CA THR A 311 19.28 3.58 -19.64
C THR A 311 19.11 4.58 -20.76
N LEU A 312 18.74 5.79 -20.43
CA LEU A 312 18.51 6.88 -21.37
C LEU A 312 19.84 7.55 -21.76
N ASP A 313 19.84 8.30 -22.87
CA ASP A 313 21.03 9.07 -23.31
C ASP A 313 21.49 10.10 -22.26
N SER A 314 20.58 10.56 -21.39
CA SER A 314 20.87 11.41 -20.25
C SER A 314 21.54 10.71 -19.07
N GLY A 315 21.64 9.38 -19.12
CA GLY A 315 22.14 8.53 -18.05
C GLY A 315 21.11 8.15 -16.99
N GLU A 316 19.88 8.62 -17.11
CA GLU A 316 18.79 8.29 -16.22
C GLU A 316 18.21 6.92 -16.54
N TYR A 317 17.58 6.31 -15.56
CA TYR A 317 16.89 5.03 -15.71
C TYR A 317 15.40 5.26 -15.96
N ALA A 318 14.82 4.47 -16.87
CA ALA A 318 13.40 4.48 -17.14
C ALA A 318 12.86 3.06 -17.36
N VAL A 319 11.58 2.86 -17.10
CA VAL A 319 10.85 1.63 -17.38
C VAL A 319 9.69 1.93 -18.32
N ILE A 320 9.50 1.08 -19.33
CA ILE A 320 8.33 1.06 -20.19
C ILE A 320 7.53 -0.21 -19.83
N GLU A 321 6.23 -0.08 -19.69
CA GLU A 321 5.31 -1.19 -19.50
C GLU A 321 4.56 -1.43 -20.81
N LEU A 322 4.65 -2.64 -21.32
CA LEU A 322 4.03 -3.06 -22.60
C LEU A 322 3.05 -4.20 -22.35
N ASP A 323 1.87 -4.10 -22.91
CA ASP A 323 0.91 -5.21 -22.91
C ASP A 323 1.44 -6.37 -23.77
N GLY A 324 1.40 -7.58 -23.20
CA GLY A 324 1.83 -8.80 -23.86
C GLY A 324 3.30 -9.17 -23.67
N ALA A 325 3.72 -10.21 -24.38
CA ALA A 325 5.07 -10.75 -24.33
C ALA A 325 5.93 -10.18 -25.45
N HIS A 326 6.86 -9.29 -25.11
CA HIS A 326 7.79 -8.64 -26.03
C HIS A 326 9.24 -8.98 -25.66
N PRO A 327 9.81 -10.09 -26.13
CA PRO A 327 11.21 -10.38 -25.87
C PRO A 327 12.09 -9.37 -26.63
N ILE A 328 12.88 -8.60 -25.87
CA ILE A 328 13.81 -7.60 -26.39
C ILE A 328 15.18 -7.90 -25.81
N ASP A 329 16.17 -8.04 -26.66
CA ASP A 329 17.53 -8.36 -26.23
C ASP A 329 18.17 -7.17 -25.49
N PRO A 330 18.96 -7.42 -24.43
CA PRO A 330 19.82 -6.40 -23.84
C PRO A 330 20.72 -5.72 -24.86
N ASP A 331 21.16 -4.51 -24.56
CA ASP A 331 21.98 -3.65 -25.43
C ASP A 331 21.30 -3.19 -26.75
N THR A 332 19.99 -3.53 -26.92
CA THR A 332 19.20 -3.01 -28.03
C THR A 332 18.79 -1.55 -27.74
N THR A 333 18.94 -0.67 -28.74
CA THR A 333 18.39 0.68 -28.65
C THR A 333 16.91 0.66 -29.03
N VAL A 334 16.06 1.15 -28.16
CA VAL A 334 14.61 1.29 -28.38
C VAL A 334 14.19 2.75 -28.32
N THR A 335 13.09 3.05 -29.00
CA THR A 335 12.50 4.39 -28.99
C THR A 335 11.16 4.32 -28.22
N GLY A 336 10.98 5.21 -27.26
CA GLY A 336 9.75 5.40 -26.51
C GLY A 336 9.06 6.71 -26.90
N TYR A 337 7.74 6.73 -26.73
CA TYR A 337 6.86 7.87 -27.06
C TYR A 337 5.88 8.10 -25.92
N PHE A 338 5.63 9.36 -25.56
CA PHE A 338 4.64 9.74 -24.57
C PHE A 338 4.01 11.09 -24.89
N GLN A 339 2.87 11.39 -24.29
CA GLN A 339 2.19 12.67 -24.46
C GLN A 339 2.55 13.65 -23.33
N ALA A 340 2.69 14.94 -23.66
CA ALA A 340 2.91 15.99 -22.67
C ALA A 340 1.75 16.09 -21.65
N GLY A 341 0.55 15.64 -22.01
CA GLY A 341 -0.61 15.59 -21.14
C GLY A 341 -0.59 14.52 -20.05
N ASP A 342 0.32 13.53 -20.16
CA ASP A 342 0.46 12.41 -19.21
C ASP A 342 1.52 12.66 -18.13
N LEU A 343 2.10 13.85 -18.13
CA LEU A 343 3.22 14.20 -17.29
C LEU A 343 2.80 14.70 -15.90
N TYR A 344 3.53 14.28 -14.89
CA TYR A 344 3.58 14.87 -13.57
C TYR A 344 4.77 15.82 -13.47
N GLY A 345 4.67 16.82 -12.63
CA GLY A 345 5.81 17.68 -12.27
C GLY A 345 5.93 17.80 -10.77
N PHE A 346 7.15 17.69 -10.27
CA PHE A 346 7.46 17.78 -8.86
C PHE A 346 8.57 18.82 -8.63
N ASP A 347 8.48 19.58 -7.58
CA ASP A 347 9.54 20.51 -7.18
C ASP A 347 10.83 19.75 -6.87
N ALA A 348 11.92 20.09 -7.54
CA ALA A 348 13.20 19.35 -7.43
C ALA A 348 13.81 19.38 -6.03
N ARG A 349 13.43 20.35 -5.18
CA ARG A 349 14.00 20.51 -3.84
C ARG A 349 13.12 19.91 -2.76
N THR A 350 11.80 20.06 -2.87
CA THR A 350 10.85 19.62 -1.83
C THR A 350 10.17 18.32 -2.17
N GLY A 351 10.19 17.88 -3.42
CA GLY A 351 9.42 16.74 -3.90
C GLY A 351 7.91 17.00 -4.04
N ALA A 352 7.42 18.19 -3.67
CA ALA A 352 6.00 18.53 -3.74
C ALA A 352 5.50 18.58 -5.18
N THR A 353 4.26 18.17 -5.40
CA THR A 353 3.64 18.16 -6.72
C THR A 353 3.39 19.60 -7.20
N LEU A 354 3.80 19.89 -8.42
CA LEU A 354 3.57 21.15 -9.13
C LEU A 354 2.36 21.04 -10.06
N PHE A 355 2.29 19.94 -10.80
CA PHE A 355 1.17 19.64 -11.70
C PHE A 355 1.01 18.13 -11.87
N VAL A 356 -0.17 17.72 -12.28
CA VAL A 356 -0.54 16.31 -12.56
C VAL A 356 -1.08 16.20 -13.99
N PRO A 357 -1.17 14.98 -14.55
CA PRO A 357 -1.78 14.74 -15.85
C PRO A 357 -3.18 15.34 -15.94
N LYS A 358 -3.49 15.92 -17.09
CA LYS A 358 -4.86 16.36 -17.37
C LYS A 358 -5.70 15.13 -17.68
N VAL A 359 -6.51 14.70 -16.74
CA VAL A 359 -7.45 13.59 -16.93
C VAL A 359 -8.29 13.89 -18.17
N LYS A 360 -8.14 13.07 -19.21
CA LYS A 360 -9.10 13.06 -20.30
C LYS A 360 -10.38 12.43 -19.73
N VAL A 361 -11.38 13.26 -19.41
CA VAL A 361 -12.74 12.72 -19.17
C VAL A 361 -13.17 12.05 -20.47
N ALA A 362 -13.25 10.71 -20.44
CA ALA A 362 -13.71 9.90 -21.57
C ALA A 362 -15.21 10.04 -21.76
#